data_66f11865baf2a27a81f1bf04a92ca14c
#
_entry.id   66f11865baf2a27a81f1bf04a92ca14c
#
_cell.length_a   1.000
_cell.length_b   1.000
_cell.length_c   1.000
_cell.angle_alpha   90.00
_cell.angle_beta   90.00
_cell.angle_gamma   90.00
#
_symmetry.space_group_name_H-M   'P 1'
#
loop_
_entity.id
_entity.type
_entity.pdbx_description
1 polymer ?
#
loop_
_entity_poly.entity_id
_entity_poly.type
_entity_poly.pdbx_seq_one_letter_code
_entity_poly.pdbx_strand_id
1 'polypeptide(L)'
;IFKNTIINKQIEGMSNQFTAVIVEPREHKALEYVLETFAKNLDNNWSILIMHGKTNERYVKDILHKKLGKYKGRISLYNMQVENLSIEDYNDLLTSHKFYQRIPTETFLIFQTDSIICEECSDYINEFLEYDYVGAPNKEWVGNGGLSLRKKSKMIEVLNKNKRMPGENEVIFFTKKENNLYIP
;
A
#
# COMPACT_ATOMS: atom_id res chain seq x y z
N ILE A 1 13.43 25.67 -12.67
CA ILE A 1 13.21 24.69 -13.76
C ILE A 1 14.10 23.49 -13.49
N PHE A 2 13.66 22.53 -12.67
CA PHE A 2 14.33 21.25 -12.49
C PHE A 2 13.52 20.16 -13.18
N LYS A 3 14.15 19.55 -14.18
CA LYS A 3 13.61 18.49 -15.02
C LYS A 3 13.25 17.24 -14.19
N ASN A 4 11.96 16.98 -14.05
CA ASN A 4 11.42 15.65 -13.73
C ASN A 4 11.60 14.73 -14.94
N THR A 5 12.78 14.18 -15.08
CA THR A 5 13.06 13.25 -16.18
C THR A 5 13.98 12.15 -15.66
N ILE A 6 13.47 11.22 -14.90
CA ILE A 6 14.02 9.84 -14.74
C ILE A 6 12.94 9.02 -13.95
N ILE A 7 11.81 8.72 -14.53
CA ILE A 7 10.90 7.63 -14.04
C ILE A 7 10.19 6.92 -15.22
N ASN A 8 10.62 7.10 -16.46
CA ASN A 8 10.00 6.43 -17.60
C ASN A 8 10.99 5.64 -18.46
N LYS A 9 11.88 4.85 -17.84
CA LYS A 9 12.65 3.83 -18.60
C LYS A 9 12.97 2.66 -17.67
N GLN A 10 12.33 1.56 -17.92
CA GLN A 10 12.51 0.17 -17.49
C GLN A 10 11.31 -0.43 -16.75
N ILE A 11 10.16 -0.50 -17.41
CA ILE A 11 9.17 -1.56 -17.20
C ILE A 11 8.75 -2.05 -18.58
N GLU A 12 9.70 -2.65 -19.31
CA GLU A 12 9.39 -3.56 -20.40
C GLU A 12 9.81 -4.95 -19.90
N GLY A 13 8.81 -5.79 -19.55
CA GLY A 13 9.08 -7.19 -19.35
C GLY A 13 8.33 -7.97 -18.27
N MET A 14 7.57 -7.35 -17.36
CA MET A 14 6.60 -8.04 -16.50
C MET A 14 5.60 -6.98 -16.02
N SER A 15 4.40 -6.96 -16.56
CA SER A 15 3.32 -6.17 -15.96
C SER A 15 2.89 -6.91 -14.70
N ASN A 16 3.40 -6.51 -13.53
CA ASN A 16 2.89 -7.01 -12.27
C ASN A 16 1.39 -6.72 -12.22
N GLN A 17 0.61 -7.74 -11.85
CA GLN A 17 -0.85 -7.63 -11.82
C GLN A 17 -1.34 -6.90 -10.57
N PHE A 18 -0.51 -6.92 -9.50
CA PHE A 18 -0.86 -6.44 -8.18
C PHE A 18 0.27 -5.58 -7.58
N THR A 19 -0.08 -4.70 -6.64
CA THR A 19 0.90 -3.87 -5.92
C THR A 19 0.67 -3.96 -4.41
N ALA A 20 1.70 -4.34 -3.66
CA ALA A 20 1.71 -4.17 -2.22
C ALA A 20 2.30 -2.79 -1.87
N VAL A 21 1.61 -2.02 -1.04
CA VAL A 21 1.95 -0.63 -0.71
C VAL A 21 2.21 -0.50 0.78
N ILE A 22 3.35 0.06 1.14
CA ILE A 22 3.63 0.48 2.52
C ILE A 22 3.88 1.99 2.55
N VAL A 23 3.28 2.66 3.53
CA VAL A 23 3.49 4.08 3.83
C VAL A 23 4.19 4.18 5.18
N GLU A 24 5.49 4.40 5.17
CA GLU A 24 6.28 4.54 6.39
C GLU A 24 7.36 5.63 6.22
N PRO A 25 7.12 6.84 6.72
CA PRO A 25 8.09 7.94 6.61
C PRO A 25 9.23 7.90 7.62
N ARG A 26 9.18 7.03 8.63
CA ARG A 26 10.15 6.97 9.73
C ARG A 26 11.17 5.84 9.54
N GLU A 27 12.31 5.92 10.21
CA GLU A 27 13.23 4.79 10.38
C GLU A 27 12.66 3.79 11.40
N HIS A 28 11.65 3.02 10.97
CA HIS A 28 10.98 2.06 11.84
C HIS A 28 11.76 0.73 11.89
N LYS A 29 12.07 0.25 13.12
CA LYS A 29 12.91 -0.95 13.32
C LYS A 29 12.38 -2.23 12.67
N ALA A 30 11.06 -2.38 12.56
CA ALA A 30 10.45 -3.54 11.93
C ALA A 30 10.41 -3.46 10.40
N LEU A 31 10.70 -2.29 9.79
CA LEU A 31 10.54 -2.08 8.35
C LEU A 31 11.37 -3.06 7.50
N GLU A 32 12.62 -3.33 7.90
CA GLU A 32 13.49 -4.29 7.20
C GLU A 32 12.84 -5.68 7.17
N TYR A 33 12.46 -6.20 8.34
CA TYR A 33 11.87 -7.53 8.48
C TYR A 33 10.55 -7.67 7.71
N VAL A 34 9.69 -6.67 7.82
CA VAL A 34 8.39 -6.67 7.14
C VAL A 34 8.58 -6.66 5.62
N LEU A 35 9.45 -5.79 5.09
CA LEU A 35 9.75 -5.75 3.65
C LEU A 35 10.34 -7.06 3.14
N GLU A 36 11.25 -7.71 3.90
CA GLU A 36 11.80 -9.02 3.55
C GLU A 36 10.69 -10.09 3.47
N THR A 37 9.79 -10.11 4.45
CA THR A 37 8.69 -11.08 4.53
C THR A 37 7.74 -10.92 3.35
N PHE A 38 7.31 -9.69 3.05
CA PHE A 38 6.43 -9.42 1.91
C PHE A 38 7.13 -9.71 0.58
N ALA A 39 8.38 -9.30 0.43
CA ALA A 39 9.14 -9.56 -0.79
C ALA A 39 9.43 -11.06 -1.00
N LYS A 40 9.56 -11.85 0.06
CA LYS A 40 9.75 -13.31 -0.04
C LYS A 40 8.46 -14.05 -0.35
N ASN A 41 7.37 -13.69 0.33
CA ASN A 41 6.16 -14.51 0.39
C ASN A 41 5.09 -14.09 -0.63
N LEU A 42 5.12 -12.87 -1.18
CA LEU A 42 4.31 -12.52 -2.35
C LEU A 42 4.95 -13.06 -3.62
N ASP A 43 4.15 -13.66 -4.50
CA ASP A 43 4.60 -14.19 -5.78
C ASP A 43 5.07 -13.09 -6.76
N ASN A 44 5.54 -13.49 -7.94
CA ASN A 44 6.08 -12.57 -8.93
C ASN A 44 5.02 -11.68 -9.62
N ASN A 45 3.72 -11.92 -9.40
CA ASN A 45 2.66 -11.04 -9.90
C ASN A 45 2.53 -9.76 -9.06
N TRP A 46 3.18 -9.71 -7.89
CA TRP A 46 3.16 -8.57 -6.98
C TRP A 46 4.40 -7.69 -7.13
N SER A 47 4.20 -6.40 -7.35
CA SER A 47 5.21 -5.36 -7.09
C SER A 47 5.06 -4.81 -5.68
N ILE A 48 6.10 -4.16 -5.17
CA ILE A 48 6.08 -3.48 -3.88
C ILE A 48 6.36 -1.99 -4.10
N LEU A 49 5.47 -1.14 -3.62
CA LEU A 49 5.63 0.31 -3.60
C LEU A 49 5.91 0.76 -2.17
N ILE A 50 7.11 1.30 -1.93
CA ILE A 50 7.50 1.85 -0.63
C ILE A 50 7.38 3.36 -0.70
N MET A 51 6.37 3.91 0.00
CA MET A 51 6.18 5.34 0.18
C MET A 51 6.91 5.78 1.46
N HIS A 52 8.06 6.39 1.28
CA HIS A 52 8.94 6.79 2.37
C HIS A 52 8.98 8.32 2.56
N GLY A 53 9.50 8.77 3.68
CA GLY A 53 9.70 10.18 4.00
C GLY A 53 11.04 10.74 3.53
N LYS A 54 11.33 11.98 3.91
CA LYS A 54 12.62 12.64 3.65
C LYS A 54 13.74 12.03 4.50
N THR A 55 13.43 11.79 5.77
CA THR A 55 14.42 11.44 6.79
C THR A 55 14.88 9.98 6.68
N ASN A 56 14.00 9.07 6.24
CA ASN A 56 14.31 7.65 6.15
C ASN A 56 14.70 7.17 4.74
N GLU A 57 14.88 8.05 3.77
CA GLU A 57 15.23 7.67 2.39
C GLU A 57 16.52 6.83 2.34
N ARG A 58 17.56 7.25 3.07
CA ARG A 58 18.82 6.50 3.13
C ARG A 58 18.63 5.13 3.75
N TYR A 59 17.90 5.06 4.87
CA TYR A 59 17.59 3.82 5.55
C TYR A 59 16.86 2.82 4.64
N VAL A 60 15.84 3.27 3.91
CA VAL A 60 15.12 2.43 2.95
C VAL A 60 16.02 1.95 1.81
N LYS A 61 16.87 2.82 1.24
CA LYS A 61 17.85 2.44 0.21
C LYS A 61 18.87 1.42 0.72
N ASP A 62 19.31 1.54 1.96
CA ASP A 62 20.22 0.58 2.60
C ASP A 62 19.57 -0.80 2.77
N ILE A 63 18.30 -0.87 3.18
CA ILE A 63 17.52 -2.11 3.23
C ILE A 63 17.45 -2.76 1.83
N LEU A 64 17.09 -1.98 0.82
CA LEU A 64 17.00 -2.48 -0.56
C LEU A 64 18.33 -3.07 -1.04
N HIS A 65 19.42 -2.39 -0.77
CA HIS A 65 20.74 -2.83 -1.22
C HIS A 65 21.21 -4.08 -0.47
N LYS A 66 21.05 -4.11 0.85
CA LYS A 66 21.62 -5.17 1.70
C LYS A 66 20.77 -6.43 1.75
N LYS A 67 19.44 -6.28 1.69
CA LYS A 67 18.48 -7.36 1.99
C LYS A 67 17.59 -7.74 0.80
N LEU A 68 17.18 -6.75 0.02
CA LEU A 68 16.17 -6.93 -1.01
C LEU A 68 16.72 -6.90 -2.44
N GLY A 69 18.06 -7.02 -2.62
CA GLY A 69 18.71 -6.92 -3.90
C GLY A 69 18.14 -7.84 -4.99
N LYS A 70 17.80 -9.09 -4.62
CA LYS A 70 17.19 -10.07 -5.54
C LYS A 70 15.76 -9.72 -5.98
N TYR A 71 15.07 -8.86 -5.23
CA TYR A 71 13.70 -8.42 -5.53
C TYR A 71 13.63 -7.03 -6.16
N LYS A 72 14.79 -6.38 -6.39
CA LYS A 72 14.88 -4.99 -6.84
C LYS A 72 14.04 -4.69 -8.09
N GLY A 73 13.90 -5.65 -9.00
CA GLY A 73 13.14 -5.48 -10.25
C GLY A 73 11.64 -5.24 -10.05
N ARG A 74 11.09 -5.59 -8.88
CA ARG A 74 9.66 -5.41 -8.56
C ARG A 74 9.40 -4.46 -7.40
N ILE A 75 10.43 -3.72 -6.92
CA ILE A 75 10.29 -2.74 -5.84
C ILE A 75 10.49 -1.33 -6.38
N SER A 76 9.56 -0.46 -6.08
CA SER A 76 9.62 0.97 -6.41
C SER A 76 9.56 1.83 -5.16
N LEU A 77 10.22 3.00 -5.22
CA LEU A 77 10.28 3.97 -4.14
C LEU A 77 9.53 5.23 -4.53
N TYR A 78 8.77 5.79 -3.59
CA TYR A 78 8.17 7.09 -3.72
C TYR A 78 8.47 7.94 -2.47
N ASN A 79 9.21 9.04 -2.65
CA ASN A 79 9.46 9.99 -1.56
C ASN A 79 8.28 10.95 -1.45
N MET A 80 7.55 10.86 -0.33
CA MET A 80 6.38 11.71 -0.04
C MET A 80 6.75 13.16 0.33
N GLN A 81 8.05 13.44 0.53
CA GLN A 81 8.54 14.77 0.95
C GLN A 81 8.06 15.21 2.34
N VAL A 82 7.70 14.26 3.20
CA VAL A 82 7.32 14.50 4.61
C VAL A 82 8.37 13.92 5.56
N GLU A 83 8.41 14.38 6.79
CA GLU A 83 9.27 13.82 7.84
C GLU A 83 8.55 12.73 8.63
N ASN A 84 7.27 12.95 8.90
CA ASN A 84 6.38 12.02 9.57
C ASN A 84 4.93 12.28 9.11
N LEU A 85 4.04 11.39 9.50
CA LEU A 85 2.59 11.54 9.34
C LEU A 85 1.93 11.34 10.70
N SER A 86 1.03 12.25 11.07
CA SER A 86 0.06 12.00 12.13
C SER A 86 -0.98 10.98 11.65
N ILE A 87 -1.81 10.48 12.56
CA ILE A 87 -2.93 9.59 12.20
C ILE A 87 -3.86 10.30 11.22
N GLU A 88 -4.12 11.59 11.42
CA GLU A 88 -4.99 12.38 10.53
C GLU A 88 -4.34 12.56 9.15
N ASP A 89 -3.05 12.89 9.07
CA ASP A 89 -2.33 12.99 7.80
C ASP A 89 -2.33 11.66 7.02
N TYR A 90 -2.23 10.53 7.73
CA TYR A 90 -2.30 9.21 7.13
C TYR A 90 -3.70 8.93 6.58
N ASN A 91 -4.75 9.23 7.34
CA ASN A 91 -6.14 9.12 6.88
C ASN A 91 -6.39 10.03 5.67
N ASP A 92 -5.91 11.28 5.69
CA ASP A 92 -6.01 12.23 4.56
C ASP A 92 -5.27 11.71 3.32
N LEU A 93 -4.08 11.14 3.50
CA LEU A 93 -3.32 10.55 2.40
C LEU A 93 -4.12 9.44 1.74
N LEU A 94 -4.58 8.45 2.51
CA LEU A 94 -5.31 7.28 2.01
C LEU A 94 -6.69 7.62 1.44
N THR A 95 -7.26 8.77 1.80
CA THR A 95 -8.51 9.28 1.23
C THR A 95 -8.30 10.39 0.18
N SER A 96 -7.11 10.42 -0.43
CA SER A 96 -6.79 11.37 -1.49
C SER A 96 -6.64 10.70 -2.86
N HIS A 97 -7.14 11.33 -3.93
CA HIS A 97 -6.91 10.86 -5.30
C HIS A 97 -5.42 10.74 -5.66
N LYS A 98 -4.57 11.61 -5.08
CA LYS A 98 -3.12 11.61 -5.32
C LYS A 98 -2.46 10.31 -4.88
N PHE A 99 -2.94 9.70 -3.81
CA PHE A 99 -2.45 8.40 -3.34
C PHE A 99 -2.71 7.31 -4.40
N TYR A 100 -3.94 7.20 -4.88
CA TYR A 100 -4.33 6.19 -5.85
C TYR A 100 -3.65 6.36 -7.22
N GLN A 101 -3.34 7.60 -7.61
CA GLN A 101 -2.58 7.88 -8.84
C GLN A 101 -1.15 7.32 -8.81
N ARG A 102 -0.60 7.02 -7.63
CA ARG A 102 0.74 6.43 -7.46
C ARG A 102 0.73 4.91 -7.52
N ILE A 103 -0.42 4.29 -7.37
CA ILE A 103 -0.57 2.83 -7.41
C ILE A 103 -0.78 2.39 -8.86
N PRO A 104 0.13 1.59 -9.44
CA PRO A 104 0.07 1.27 -10.88
C PRO A 104 -1.04 0.27 -11.24
N THR A 105 -1.47 -0.57 -10.28
CA THR A 105 -2.39 -1.69 -10.53
C THR A 105 -3.80 -1.43 -10.01
N GLU A 106 -4.78 -2.17 -10.52
CA GLU A 106 -6.16 -2.10 -10.06
C GLU A 106 -6.31 -2.68 -8.65
N THR A 107 -5.82 -3.90 -8.44
CA THR A 107 -5.82 -4.53 -7.13
C THR A 107 -4.51 -4.25 -6.42
N PHE A 108 -4.60 -3.81 -5.18
CA PHE A 108 -3.45 -3.50 -4.35
C PHE A 108 -3.68 -3.89 -2.89
N LEU A 109 -2.58 -4.20 -2.20
CA LEU A 109 -2.55 -4.55 -0.79
C LEU A 109 -1.87 -3.42 -0.01
N ILE A 110 -2.55 -2.84 0.97
CA ILE A 110 -1.89 -1.99 1.98
C ILE A 110 -1.35 -2.90 3.08
N PHE A 111 -0.12 -2.64 3.53
CA PHE A 111 0.46 -3.28 4.71
C PHE A 111 1.25 -2.26 5.53
N GLN A 112 1.40 -2.55 6.82
CA GLN A 112 2.10 -1.69 7.79
C GLN A 112 3.24 -2.45 8.46
N THR A 113 4.03 -1.76 9.28
CA THR A 113 5.20 -2.32 9.96
C THR A 113 4.87 -3.35 11.07
N ASP A 114 3.61 -3.53 11.38
CA ASP A 114 3.05 -4.54 12.29
C ASP A 114 2.33 -5.69 11.56
N SER A 115 2.42 -5.73 10.22
CA SER A 115 1.81 -6.75 9.38
C SER A 115 2.83 -7.80 8.95
N ILE A 116 2.37 -9.03 8.74
CA ILE A 116 3.18 -10.13 8.24
C ILE A 116 2.35 -11.04 7.31
N ILE A 117 2.98 -11.58 6.28
CA ILE A 117 2.42 -12.67 5.46
C ILE A 117 3.18 -13.94 5.78
N CYS A 118 2.47 -14.99 6.25
CA CYS A 118 3.03 -16.31 6.48
C CYS A 118 3.36 -16.98 5.15
N GLU A 119 4.48 -17.69 5.10
CA GLU A 119 4.91 -18.42 3.89
C GLU A 119 3.89 -19.47 3.47
N GLU A 120 3.40 -20.27 4.43
CA GLU A 120 2.46 -21.36 4.18
C GLU A 120 1.06 -20.91 3.74
N CYS A 121 0.72 -19.64 3.97
CA CYS A 121 -0.62 -19.10 3.71
C CYS A 121 -0.60 -17.95 2.68
N SER A 122 0.51 -17.71 2.02
CA SER A 122 0.64 -16.57 1.09
C SER A 122 -0.32 -16.66 -0.10
N ASP A 123 -0.63 -17.87 -0.57
CA ASP A 123 -1.51 -18.10 -1.72
C ASP A 123 -2.99 -17.82 -1.40
N TYR A 124 -3.39 -17.83 -0.13
CA TYR A 124 -4.77 -17.51 0.26
C TYR A 124 -5.20 -16.08 -0.12
N ILE A 125 -4.25 -15.16 -0.34
CA ILE A 125 -4.58 -13.82 -0.83
C ILE A 125 -5.36 -13.86 -2.16
N ASN A 126 -5.14 -14.88 -2.98
CA ASN A 126 -5.79 -15.05 -4.27
C ASN A 126 -7.30 -15.33 -4.16
N GLU A 127 -7.75 -15.91 -3.04
CA GLU A 127 -9.16 -16.18 -2.78
C GLU A 127 -9.98 -14.89 -2.55
N PHE A 128 -9.29 -13.78 -2.27
CA PHE A 128 -9.90 -12.48 -1.96
C PHE A 128 -9.84 -11.47 -3.12
N LEU A 129 -9.26 -11.85 -4.27
CA LEU A 129 -9.05 -10.91 -5.39
C LEU A 129 -10.35 -10.40 -6.04
N GLU A 130 -11.47 -11.07 -5.83
CA GLU A 130 -12.77 -10.66 -6.37
C GLU A 130 -13.41 -9.51 -5.58
N TYR A 131 -13.09 -9.37 -4.29
CA TYR A 131 -13.69 -8.37 -3.41
C TYR A 131 -13.15 -6.96 -3.68
N ASP A 132 -13.96 -5.95 -3.36
CA ASP A 132 -13.58 -4.53 -3.50
C ASP A 132 -12.71 -4.03 -2.35
N TYR A 133 -12.95 -4.58 -1.15
CA TYR A 133 -12.20 -4.29 0.07
C TYR A 133 -12.18 -5.52 0.98
N VAL A 134 -10.99 -5.92 1.42
CA VAL A 134 -10.82 -6.99 2.41
C VAL A 134 -9.84 -6.50 3.47
N GLY A 135 -10.23 -6.64 4.72
CA GLY A 135 -9.36 -6.39 5.89
C GLY A 135 -9.80 -7.27 7.05
N ALA A 136 -8.96 -7.44 8.06
CA ALA A 136 -9.28 -8.28 9.20
C ALA A 136 -10.59 -7.80 9.86
N PRO A 137 -11.58 -8.69 10.09
CA PRO A 137 -12.88 -8.28 10.62
C PRO A 137 -12.77 -7.77 12.05
N ASN A 138 -13.61 -6.79 12.37
CA ASN A 138 -13.84 -6.29 13.72
C ASN A 138 -15.30 -6.55 14.13
N LYS A 139 -15.61 -6.52 15.43
CA LYS A 139 -16.98 -6.74 15.94
C LYS A 139 -17.98 -5.68 15.45
N GLU A 140 -17.52 -4.45 15.19
CA GLU A 140 -18.37 -3.30 14.91
C GLU A 140 -18.33 -2.82 13.47
N TRP A 141 -17.26 -3.14 12.72
CA TRP A 141 -17.11 -2.75 11.31
C TRP A 141 -16.29 -3.77 10.52
N VAL A 142 -16.35 -3.65 9.21
CA VAL A 142 -15.62 -4.51 8.30
C VAL A 142 -14.22 -3.98 8.09
N GLY A 143 -13.25 -4.73 8.55
CA GLY A 143 -11.87 -4.67 8.11
C GLY A 143 -10.95 -3.71 8.87
N ASN A 144 -9.71 -4.16 9.02
CA ASN A 144 -8.58 -3.35 9.48
C ASN A 144 -7.81 -2.84 8.26
N GLY A 145 -7.57 -1.52 8.18
CA GLY A 145 -6.86 -0.89 7.06
C GLY A 145 -5.36 -1.19 7.00
N GLY A 146 -4.76 -1.58 8.13
CA GLY A 146 -3.32 -1.81 8.27
C GLY A 146 -2.79 -3.02 7.49
N LEU A 147 -3.65 -4.02 7.25
CA LEU A 147 -3.43 -5.08 6.26
C LEU A 147 -4.73 -5.24 5.49
N SER A 148 -4.80 -4.69 4.28
CA SER A 148 -6.05 -4.69 3.52
C SER A 148 -5.83 -4.76 2.02
N LEU A 149 -6.61 -5.63 1.37
CA LEU A 149 -6.68 -5.75 -0.08
C LEU A 149 -7.80 -4.84 -0.60
N ARG A 150 -7.53 -4.09 -1.68
CA ARG A 150 -8.47 -3.08 -2.18
C ARG A 150 -8.45 -3.00 -3.71
N LYS A 151 -9.59 -2.64 -4.31
CA LYS A 151 -9.68 -2.24 -5.72
C LYS A 151 -9.61 -0.74 -5.86
N LYS A 152 -8.63 -0.26 -6.63
CA LYS A 152 -8.35 1.17 -6.83
C LYS A 152 -9.55 1.93 -7.40
N SER A 153 -10.18 1.37 -8.44
CA SER A 153 -11.35 2.00 -9.07
C SER A 153 -12.50 2.22 -8.08
N LYS A 154 -12.72 1.25 -7.19
CA LYS A 154 -13.75 1.33 -6.16
C LYS A 154 -13.44 2.36 -5.07
N MET A 155 -12.20 2.44 -4.63
CA MET A 155 -11.79 3.50 -3.69
C MET A 155 -11.97 4.89 -4.31
N ILE A 156 -11.58 5.07 -5.57
CA ILE A 156 -11.77 6.32 -6.32
C ILE A 156 -13.28 6.62 -6.50
N GLU A 157 -14.10 5.62 -6.78
CA GLU A 157 -15.56 5.79 -6.88
C GLU A 157 -16.15 6.35 -5.58
N VAL A 158 -15.76 5.80 -4.43
CA VAL A 158 -16.18 6.30 -3.10
C VAL A 158 -15.73 7.74 -2.88
N LEU A 159 -14.48 8.07 -3.22
CA LEU A 159 -13.93 9.43 -3.09
C LEU A 159 -14.64 10.45 -3.98
N ASN A 160 -15.13 10.03 -5.14
CA ASN A 160 -15.88 10.91 -6.05
C ASN A 160 -17.30 11.21 -5.54
N LYS A 161 -17.88 10.28 -4.78
CA LYS A 161 -19.25 10.41 -4.25
C LYS A 161 -19.30 11.05 -2.87
N ASN A 162 -18.28 10.80 -2.06
CA ASN A 162 -18.28 11.12 -0.64
C ASN A 162 -17.00 11.89 -0.25
N LYS A 163 -17.12 12.68 0.80
CA LYS A 163 -15.98 13.38 1.40
C LYS A 163 -15.79 12.87 2.83
N ARG A 164 -14.55 12.48 3.18
CA ARG A 164 -14.20 12.10 4.54
C ARG A 164 -14.36 13.30 5.48
N MET A 165 -14.95 13.07 6.63
CA MET A 165 -15.07 14.10 7.67
C MET A 165 -13.74 14.21 8.46
N PRO A 166 -13.38 15.41 8.95
CA PRO A 166 -12.24 15.55 9.86
C PRO A 166 -12.35 14.61 11.06
N GLY A 167 -11.27 13.91 11.41
CA GLY A 167 -11.24 12.93 12.51
C GLY A 167 -11.87 11.57 12.20
N GLU A 168 -12.50 11.40 11.04
CA GLU A 168 -13.03 10.10 10.64
C GLU A 168 -11.88 9.18 10.18
N ASN A 169 -11.89 7.92 10.67
CA ASN A 169 -10.93 6.92 10.24
C ASN A 169 -11.17 6.52 8.77
N GLU A 170 -10.09 6.34 7.98
CA GLU A 170 -10.20 6.02 6.56
C GLU A 170 -10.89 4.68 6.28
N VAL A 171 -10.69 3.69 7.16
CA VAL A 171 -11.38 2.39 7.04
C VAL A 171 -12.88 2.56 7.18
N ILE A 172 -13.33 3.28 8.22
CA ILE A 172 -14.75 3.56 8.44
C ILE A 172 -15.33 4.33 7.25
N PHE A 173 -14.60 5.33 6.74
CA PHE A 173 -15.02 6.09 5.57
C PHE A 173 -15.29 5.19 4.36
N PHE A 174 -14.37 4.29 4.02
CA PHE A 174 -14.55 3.41 2.86
C PHE A 174 -15.57 2.30 3.08
N THR A 175 -15.63 1.71 4.27
CA THR A 175 -16.46 0.53 4.54
C THR A 175 -17.88 0.83 4.98
N LYS A 176 -18.33 2.10 4.90
CA LYS A 176 -19.72 2.47 5.10
C LYS A 176 -20.65 1.68 4.18
N LYS A 177 -21.79 1.22 4.69
CA LYS A 177 -22.78 0.45 3.93
C LYS A 177 -23.27 1.17 2.68
N GLU A 178 -23.42 2.49 2.75
CA GLU A 178 -23.83 3.32 1.62
C GLU A 178 -22.85 3.33 0.45
N ASN A 179 -21.60 2.93 0.64
CA ASN A 179 -20.62 2.81 -0.43
C ASN A 179 -20.81 1.57 -1.30
N ASN A 180 -21.62 0.60 -0.85
CA ASN A 180 -21.95 -0.64 -1.58
C ASN A 180 -20.73 -1.40 -2.11
N LEU A 181 -19.65 -1.44 -1.34
CA LEU A 181 -18.47 -2.23 -1.70
C LEU A 181 -18.79 -3.73 -1.50
N TYR A 182 -18.27 -4.56 -2.42
CA TYR A 182 -18.31 -6.01 -2.26
C TYR A 182 -17.22 -6.42 -1.26
N ILE A 183 -17.64 -6.86 -0.08
CA ILE A 183 -16.80 -7.17 1.08
C ILE A 183 -17.18 -8.59 1.54
N PRO A 184 -16.19 -9.46 1.93
CA PRO A 184 -16.46 -10.82 2.36
C PRO A 184 -17.24 -10.90 3.68
#